data_faecfc02b6079315390eba7cc2c81c08
#
_entry.id   faecfc02b6079315390eba7cc2c81c08
#
_cell.length_a   1.000
_cell.length_b   1.000
_cell.length_c   1.000
_cell.angle_alpha   90.00
_cell.angle_beta   90.00
_cell.angle_gamma   90.00
#
_symmetry.space_group_name_H-M   'P 1'
#
loop_
_entity.id
_entity.type
_entity.pdbx_description
1 polymer ?
#
loop_
_entity_poly.entity_id
_entity_poly.type
_entity_poly.pdbx_seq_one_letter_code
_entity_poly.pdbx_strand_id
1 'polypeptide(L)'
;CYNCPVVAYYPELIRANVGALEEKKFLYPHVDLNMQDSFCKTMQAELADAGYKFHSDAVKNAVLQGLKELQNYKNTVLIKGEETLKEIQSSGASAIVLAGRPYHIDKTINHGIDRYLNSLGFIVLSEDALPLSRVQTKSLNQWTYHARLYSAARFVCKYPRMQLVQLVSFGCGIDAITGDEVRDILRQNGKIYTQLKIDEVTNLGAVKIRLRSLKATMIERERQGAQQEARKDAR
;
A
#
# COMPACT_ATOMS: atom_id res chain seq x y z
N CYS A 1 -13.75 5.60 6.05
CA CYS A 1 -13.46 4.61 4.99
C CYS A 1 -13.76 3.21 5.50
N TYR A 2 -14.17 2.34 4.59
CA TYR A 2 -14.56 0.97 4.90
C TYR A 2 -13.58 -0.01 4.24
N ASN A 3 -13.49 -1.21 4.78
CA ASN A 3 -12.85 -2.31 4.08
C ASN A 3 -13.83 -2.93 3.07
N CYS A 4 -13.29 -3.57 2.05
CA CYS A 4 -14.08 -4.30 1.07
C CYS A 4 -14.79 -5.49 1.76
N PRO A 5 -16.02 -5.86 1.35
CA PRO A 5 -16.76 -6.98 1.94
C PRO A 5 -15.98 -8.30 1.97
N VAL A 6 -15.19 -8.59 0.94
CA VAL A 6 -14.35 -9.80 0.89
C VAL A 6 -13.37 -9.82 2.05
N VAL A 7 -12.72 -8.69 2.38
CA VAL A 7 -11.81 -8.59 3.52
C VAL A 7 -12.57 -8.78 4.84
N ALA A 8 -13.77 -8.23 4.96
CA ALA A 8 -14.58 -8.32 6.16
C ALA A 8 -15.08 -9.75 6.44
N TYR A 9 -15.44 -10.51 5.40
CA TYR A 9 -15.99 -11.87 5.52
C TYR A 9 -14.96 -12.99 5.34
N TYR A 10 -13.69 -12.68 5.17
CA TYR A 10 -12.66 -13.69 4.93
C TYR A 10 -12.54 -14.70 6.08
N PRO A 11 -12.64 -14.33 7.37
CA PRO A 11 -12.61 -15.27 8.48
C PRO A 11 -13.73 -16.32 8.43
N GLU A 12 -14.95 -15.92 8.08
CA GLU A 12 -16.09 -16.84 7.92
C GLU A 12 -15.86 -17.82 6.78
N LEU A 13 -15.29 -17.35 5.66
CA LEU A 13 -14.94 -18.22 4.54
C LEU A 13 -13.87 -19.25 4.94
N ILE A 14 -12.86 -18.84 5.68
CA ILE A 14 -11.81 -19.72 6.19
C ILE A 14 -12.43 -20.77 7.11
N ARG A 15 -13.24 -20.34 8.07
CA ARG A 15 -13.92 -21.24 9.02
C ARG A 15 -14.80 -22.27 8.32
N ALA A 16 -15.54 -21.84 7.30
CA ALA A 16 -16.47 -22.70 6.57
C ALA A 16 -15.79 -23.71 5.63
N ASN A 17 -14.54 -23.45 5.20
CA ASN A 17 -13.88 -24.23 4.17
C ASN A 17 -12.62 -24.98 4.63
N VAL A 18 -12.11 -24.70 5.83
CA VAL A 18 -10.89 -25.32 6.37
C VAL A 18 -11.25 -26.25 7.53
N GLY A 19 -11.54 -27.52 7.24
CA GLY A 19 -11.97 -28.52 8.22
C GLY A 19 -11.00 -28.68 9.41
N ALA A 20 -9.71 -28.44 9.23
CA ALA A 20 -8.73 -28.46 10.32
C ALA A 20 -8.99 -27.44 11.45
N LEU A 21 -9.86 -26.46 11.21
CA LEU A 21 -10.26 -25.45 12.20
C LEU A 21 -11.40 -25.93 13.11
N GLU A 22 -12.12 -27.02 12.78
CA GLU A 22 -13.24 -27.52 13.59
C GLU A 22 -12.79 -27.92 14.99
N GLU A 23 -11.56 -28.42 15.12
CA GLU A 23 -10.97 -28.82 16.41
C GLU A 23 -10.17 -27.68 17.08
N LYS A 24 -10.13 -26.48 16.50
CA LYS A 24 -9.35 -25.35 17.00
C LYS A 24 -10.22 -24.23 17.51
N LYS A 25 -9.71 -23.49 18.49
CA LYS A 25 -10.32 -22.23 18.91
C LYS A 25 -9.98 -21.16 17.85
N PHE A 26 -10.92 -20.93 16.96
CA PHE A 26 -10.77 -19.92 15.91
C PHE A 26 -11.50 -18.63 16.30
N LEU A 27 -10.75 -17.63 16.75
CA LEU A 27 -11.29 -16.34 17.14
C LEU A 27 -11.25 -15.38 15.94
N TYR A 28 -12.39 -14.76 15.63
CA TYR A 28 -12.49 -13.79 14.51
C TYR A 28 -13.47 -12.65 14.86
N PRO A 29 -13.23 -11.93 15.96
CA PRO A 29 -14.10 -10.85 16.36
C PRO A 29 -14.11 -9.72 15.33
N HIS A 30 -15.29 -9.17 15.09
CA HIS A 30 -15.44 -7.94 14.31
C HIS A 30 -15.16 -6.74 15.20
N VAL A 31 -14.01 -6.11 15.00
CA VAL A 31 -13.56 -4.97 15.81
C VAL A 31 -13.29 -3.73 14.95
N ASP A 32 -13.59 -2.56 15.49
CA ASP A 32 -13.17 -1.27 14.95
C ASP A 32 -12.03 -0.71 15.81
N LEU A 33 -10.85 -0.61 15.22
CA LEU A 33 -9.64 -0.11 15.90
C LEU A 33 -9.76 1.38 16.30
N ASN A 34 -10.73 2.12 15.76
CA ASN A 34 -10.97 3.52 16.11
C ASN A 34 -11.96 3.66 17.28
N MET A 35 -12.68 2.59 17.62
CA MET A 35 -13.67 2.56 18.70
C MET A 35 -13.16 1.73 19.88
N GLN A 36 -12.24 2.31 20.67
CA GLN A 36 -11.49 1.60 21.72
C GLN A 36 -12.38 0.87 22.71
N ASP A 37 -13.45 1.52 23.21
CA ASP A 37 -14.36 0.91 24.19
C ASP A 37 -15.14 -0.28 23.60
N SER A 38 -15.59 -0.18 22.36
CA SER A 38 -16.23 -1.27 21.64
C SER A 38 -15.25 -2.41 21.42
N PHE A 39 -14.03 -2.09 21.00
CA PHE A 39 -12.97 -3.09 20.79
C PHE A 39 -12.66 -3.86 22.08
N CYS A 40 -12.50 -3.16 23.22
CA CYS A 40 -12.26 -3.82 24.51
C CYS A 40 -13.41 -4.76 24.91
N LYS A 41 -14.66 -4.32 24.76
CA LYS A 41 -15.85 -5.13 25.08
C LYS A 41 -15.96 -6.37 24.20
N THR A 42 -15.75 -6.21 22.89
CA THR A 42 -15.77 -7.32 21.93
C THR A 42 -14.69 -8.34 22.25
N MET A 43 -13.44 -7.91 22.50
CA MET A 43 -12.37 -8.82 22.87
C MET A 43 -12.63 -9.54 24.19
N GLN A 44 -13.21 -8.86 25.18
CA GLN A 44 -13.58 -9.47 26.45
C GLN A 44 -14.61 -10.60 26.25
N ALA A 45 -15.65 -10.35 25.44
CA ALA A 45 -16.69 -11.33 25.16
C ALA A 45 -16.14 -12.54 24.39
N GLU A 46 -15.41 -12.30 23.31
CA GLU A 46 -14.81 -13.37 22.48
C GLU A 46 -13.87 -14.27 23.27
N LEU A 47 -13.05 -13.69 24.13
CA LEU A 47 -12.15 -14.46 24.97
C LEU A 47 -12.92 -15.30 26.01
N ALA A 48 -13.99 -14.75 26.60
CA ALA A 48 -14.84 -15.46 27.54
C ALA A 48 -15.57 -16.62 26.86
N ASP A 49 -16.15 -16.41 25.68
CA ASP A 49 -16.83 -17.43 24.89
C ASP A 49 -15.88 -18.56 24.46
N ALA A 50 -14.61 -18.22 24.20
CA ALA A 50 -13.57 -19.20 23.96
C ALA A 50 -13.08 -19.96 25.23
N GLY A 51 -13.67 -19.64 26.39
CA GLY A 51 -13.35 -20.29 27.66
C GLY A 51 -12.14 -19.72 28.40
N TYR A 52 -11.63 -18.57 27.97
CA TYR A 52 -10.58 -17.86 28.72
C TYR A 52 -11.17 -16.93 29.78
N LYS A 53 -10.59 -16.94 30.97
CA LYS A 53 -11.01 -16.12 32.09
C LYS A 53 -9.94 -15.06 32.37
N PHE A 54 -10.11 -13.89 31.78
CA PHE A 54 -9.27 -12.73 32.06
C PHE A 54 -10.06 -11.64 32.77
N HIS A 55 -9.38 -10.93 33.66
CA HIS A 55 -9.96 -9.73 34.28
C HIS A 55 -10.15 -8.63 33.21
N SER A 56 -11.25 -7.88 33.27
CA SER A 56 -11.57 -6.88 32.25
C SER A 56 -10.46 -5.84 32.07
N ASP A 57 -9.83 -5.41 33.16
CA ASP A 57 -8.73 -4.44 33.12
C ASP A 57 -7.50 -5.01 32.40
N ALA A 58 -7.23 -6.32 32.52
CA ALA A 58 -6.13 -6.95 31.80
C ALA A 58 -6.38 -6.94 30.29
N VAL A 59 -7.59 -7.27 29.86
CA VAL A 59 -7.98 -7.20 28.44
C VAL A 59 -7.92 -5.76 27.92
N LYS A 60 -8.47 -4.81 28.67
CA LYS A 60 -8.42 -3.39 28.32
C LYS A 60 -7.00 -2.89 28.17
N ASN A 61 -6.12 -3.18 29.13
CA ASN A 61 -4.71 -2.76 29.07
C ASN A 61 -3.98 -3.39 27.87
N ALA A 62 -4.23 -4.68 27.58
CA ALA A 62 -3.64 -5.34 26.41
C ALA A 62 -4.07 -4.69 25.09
N VAL A 63 -5.36 -4.37 24.94
CA VAL A 63 -5.90 -3.66 23.77
C VAL A 63 -5.23 -2.29 23.62
N LEU A 64 -5.16 -1.51 24.71
CA LEU A 64 -4.55 -0.17 24.66
C LEU A 64 -3.06 -0.21 24.33
N GLN A 65 -2.33 -1.18 24.89
CA GLN A 65 -0.93 -1.38 24.53
C GLN A 65 -0.74 -1.79 23.07
N GLY A 66 -1.58 -2.70 22.56
CA GLY A 66 -1.55 -3.10 21.15
C GLY A 66 -1.82 -1.93 20.21
N LEU A 67 -2.81 -1.08 20.51
CA LEU A 67 -3.09 0.14 19.74
C LEU A 67 -1.94 1.14 19.78
N LYS A 68 -1.30 1.30 20.96
CA LYS A 68 -0.11 2.15 21.12
C LYS A 68 1.05 1.65 20.25
N GLU A 69 1.32 0.35 20.27
CA GLU A 69 2.39 -0.24 19.44
C GLU A 69 2.10 -0.13 17.94
N LEU A 70 0.84 -0.31 17.53
CA LEU A 70 0.44 -0.06 16.15
C LEU A 70 0.74 1.39 15.73
N GLN A 71 0.48 2.36 16.62
CA GLN A 71 0.77 3.77 16.34
C GLN A 71 2.28 4.04 16.32
N ASN A 72 3.06 3.45 17.23
CA ASN A 72 4.52 3.53 17.25
C ASN A 72 5.11 2.98 15.94
N TYR A 73 4.63 1.82 15.49
CA TYR A 73 5.03 1.23 14.22
C TYR A 73 4.77 2.19 13.04
N LYS A 74 3.54 2.71 12.94
CA LYS A 74 3.18 3.66 11.86
C LYS A 74 4.08 4.90 11.88
N ASN A 75 4.33 5.46 13.05
CA ASN A 75 5.19 6.63 13.21
C ASN A 75 6.64 6.31 12.78
N THR A 76 7.16 5.15 13.17
CA THR A 76 8.51 4.71 12.78
C THR A 76 8.65 4.59 11.27
N VAL A 77 7.66 3.98 10.60
CA VAL A 77 7.65 3.85 9.14
C VAL A 77 7.60 5.23 8.46
N LEU A 78 6.77 6.15 8.97
CA LEU A 78 6.68 7.52 8.45
C LEU A 78 8.01 8.28 8.63
N ILE A 79 8.64 8.22 9.79
CA ILE A 79 9.93 8.87 10.05
C ILE A 79 10.98 8.35 9.05
N LYS A 80 11.06 7.05 8.85
CA LYS A 80 11.97 6.44 7.86
C LYS A 80 11.65 6.89 6.43
N GLY A 81 10.37 7.01 6.12
CA GLY A 81 9.91 7.56 4.84
C GLY A 81 10.35 9.02 4.63
N GLU A 82 10.20 9.86 5.64
CA GLU A 82 10.62 11.27 5.58
C GLU A 82 12.16 11.42 5.44
N GLU A 83 12.94 10.61 6.16
CA GLU A 83 14.40 10.55 6.00
C GLU A 83 14.76 10.19 4.54
N THR A 84 14.12 9.15 4.00
CA THR A 84 14.34 8.70 2.61
C THR A 84 13.90 9.75 1.57
N LEU A 85 12.80 10.46 1.82
CA LEU A 85 12.36 11.56 0.94
C LEU A 85 13.38 12.71 0.90
N LYS A 86 14.01 13.04 2.04
CA LYS A 86 15.09 14.03 2.10
C LYS A 86 16.31 13.54 1.31
N GLU A 87 16.67 12.28 1.43
CA GLU A 87 17.75 11.66 0.64
C GLU A 87 17.46 11.72 -0.87
N ILE A 88 16.26 11.37 -1.31
CA ILE A 88 15.85 11.46 -2.72
C ILE A 88 15.98 12.90 -3.24
N GLN A 89 15.56 13.88 -2.45
CA GLN A 89 15.62 15.28 -2.83
C GLN A 89 17.06 15.81 -2.91
N SER A 90 17.92 15.44 -1.96
CA SER A 90 19.31 15.92 -1.90
C SER A 90 20.22 15.22 -2.93
N SER A 91 20.03 13.92 -3.15
CA SER A 91 20.85 13.15 -4.11
C SER A 91 20.36 13.25 -5.54
N GLY A 92 19.13 13.69 -5.78
CA GLY A 92 18.49 13.64 -7.08
C GLY A 92 18.22 12.21 -7.58
N ALA A 93 18.18 11.23 -6.68
CA ALA A 93 17.91 9.84 -7.01
C ALA A 93 16.50 9.65 -7.57
N SER A 94 16.34 8.67 -8.46
CA SER A 94 15.02 8.27 -8.94
C SER A 94 14.38 7.30 -7.95
N ALA A 95 13.08 7.47 -7.71
CA ALA A 95 12.35 6.68 -6.73
C ALA A 95 11.07 6.07 -7.30
N ILE A 96 10.69 4.92 -6.72
CA ILE A 96 9.42 4.24 -7.01
C ILE A 96 8.62 4.10 -5.72
N VAL A 97 7.38 4.53 -5.75
CA VAL A 97 6.38 4.13 -4.75
C VAL A 97 5.75 2.83 -5.25
N LEU A 98 6.05 1.74 -4.55
CA LEU A 98 5.47 0.43 -4.81
C LEU A 98 4.16 0.35 -4.02
N ALA A 99 3.05 0.51 -4.72
CA ALA A 99 1.73 0.75 -4.16
C ALA A 99 0.77 -0.39 -4.46
N GLY A 100 -0.20 -0.59 -3.58
CA GLY A 100 -1.21 -1.63 -3.76
C GLY A 100 -1.96 -1.90 -2.46
N ARG A 101 -2.15 -3.17 -2.15
CA ARG A 101 -2.72 -3.58 -0.86
C ARG A 101 -1.62 -3.78 0.18
N PRO A 102 -1.90 -3.66 1.47
CA PRO A 102 -0.87 -3.77 2.51
C PRO A 102 -0.02 -5.05 2.42
N TYR A 103 -0.61 -6.16 2.02
CA TYR A 103 0.12 -7.44 1.89
C TYR A 103 1.09 -7.48 0.69
N HIS A 104 1.00 -6.56 -0.26
CA HIS A 104 1.91 -6.49 -1.40
C HIS A 104 3.36 -6.12 -1.02
N ILE A 105 3.60 -5.62 0.20
CA ILE A 105 4.96 -5.39 0.70
C ILE A 105 5.65 -6.67 1.18
N ASP A 106 4.91 -7.75 1.40
CA ASP A 106 5.50 -9.04 1.77
C ASP A 106 6.34 -9.58 0.61
N LYS A 107 7.58 -9.98 0.92
CA LYS A 107 8.55 -10.43 -0.09
C LYS A 107 8.15 -11.71 -0.84
N THR A 108 7.32 -12.54 -0.21
CA THR A 108 6.81 -13.75 -0.84
C THR A 108 5.70 -13.40 -1.84
N ILE A 109 4.83 -12.45 -1.47
CA ILE A 109 3.70 -12.01 -2.30
C ILE A 109 4.18 -11.14 -3.47
N ASN A 110 5.14 -10.23 -3.24
CA ASN A 110 5.67 -9.37 -4.30
C ASN A 110 6.75 -10.04 -5.16
N HIS A 111 7.12 -11.29 -4.86
CA HIS A 111 8.11 -12.08 -5.61
C HIS A 111 9.48 -11.38 -5.76
N GLY A 112 9.84 -10.46 -4.86
CA GLY A 112 11.09 -9.71 -4.89
C GLY A 112 11.12 -8.59 -5.94
N ILE A 113 9.97 -8.06 -6.35
CA ILE A 113 9.87 -6.90 -7.25
C ILE A 113 10.55 -5.67 -6.64
N ASP A 114 10.44 -5.48 -5.33
CA ASP A 114 11.12 -4.43 -4.57
C ASP A 114 12.64 -4.48 -4.76
N ARG A 115 13.23 -5.67 -4.56
CA ARG A 115 14.68 -5.88 -4.75
C ARG A 115 15.10 -5.71 -6.20
N TYR A 116 14.26 -6.14 -7.14
CA TYR A 116 14.55 -5.94 -8.54
C TYR A 116 14.53 -4.46 -8.92
N LEU A 117 13.61 -3.67 -8.41
CA LEU A 117 13.59 -2.21 -8.58
C LEU A 117 14.85 -1.56 -8.00
N ASN A 118 15.29 -1.99 -6.80
CA ASN A 118 16.57 -1.52 -6.23
C ASN A 118 17.77 -1.87 -7.13
N SER A 119 17.79 -3.08 -7.71
CA SER A 119 18.85 -3.46 -8.66
C SER A 119 18.87 -2.64 -9.95
N LEU A 120 17.75 -2.02 -10.29
CA LEU A 120 17.66 -1.04 -11.38
C LEU A 120 18.11 0.37 -10.97
N GLY A 121 18.50 0.59 -9.71
CA GLY A 121 18.97 1.87 -9.18
C GLY A 121 17.86 2.78 -8.67
N PHE A 122 16.68 2.27 -8.40
CA PHE A 122 15.61 3.04 -7.76
C PHE A 122 15.66 2.94 -6.24
N ILE A 123 15.35 4.02 -5.56
CA ILE A 123 14.93 3.98 -4.16
C ILE A 123 13.46 3.55 -4.13
N VAL A 124 13.12 2.54 -3.32
CA VAL A 124 11.76 1.99 -3.26
C VAL A 124 11.11 2.33 -1.94
N LEU A 125 9.93 2.92 -2.00
CA LEU A 125 9.09 3.26 -0.85
C LEU A 125 7.75 2.54 -0.97
N SER A 126 7.15 2.17 0.15
CA SER A 126 5.74 1.78 0.22
C SER A 126 4.84 2.99 0.47
N GLU A 127 3.54 2.84 0.28
CA GLU A 127 2.55 3.87 0.62
C GLU A 127 2.59 4.24 2.10
N ASP A 128 2.88 3.27 2.99
CA ASP A 128 2.93 3.49 4.44
C ASP A 128 4.07 4.42 4.87
N ALA A 129 5.11 4.52 4.05
CA ALA A 129 6.26 5.39 4.29
C ALA A 129 6.03 6.86 3.85
N LEU A 130 4.86 7.19 3.32
CA LEU A 130 4.56 8.51 2.79
C LEU A 130 3.61 9.29 3.70
N PRO A 131 3.82 10.60 3.89
CA PRO A 131 2.89 11.47 4.61
C PRO A 131 1.66 11.78 3.75
N LEU A 132 0.79 10.79 3.60
CA LEU A 132 -0.37 10.87 2.73
C LEU A 132 -1.50 11.67 3.37
N SER A 133 -2.14 12.52 2.58
CA SER A 133 -3.41 13.15 2.90
C SER A 133 -4.50 12.66 1.96
N ARG A 134 -5.74 12.59 2.46
CA ARG A 134 -6.89 12.20 1.65
C ARG A 134 -7.09 13.19 0.50
N VAL A 135 -7.31 12.66 -0.70
CA VAL A 135 -7.51 13.46 -1.90
C VAL A 135 -8.95 13.33 -2.42
N GLN A 136 -9.40 14.37 -3.12
CA GLN A 136 -10.64 14.28 -3.88
C GLN A 136 -10.40 13.50 -5.17
N THR A 137 -11.38 12.67 -5.52
CA THR A 137 -11.38 11.80 -6.69
C THR A 137 -12.69 11.97 -7.47
N LYS A 138 -12.69 11.60 -8.74
CA LYS A 138 -13.93 11.58 -9.56
C LYS A 138 -14.83 10.43 -9.13
N SER A 139 -14.23 9.30 -8.76
CA SER A 139 -14.92 8.12 -8.25
C SER A 139 -15.21 8.24 -6.75
N LEU A 140 -16.17 7.46 -6.26
CA LEU A 140 -16.52 7.42 -4.84
C LEU A 140 -15.35 6.88 -4.01
N ASN A 141 -14.77 7.75 -3.18
CA ASN A 141 -13.59 7.44 -2.35
C ASN A 141 -14.01 6.98 -0.95
N GLN A 142 -14.54 5.77 -0.84
CA GLN A 142 -15.01 5.20 0.43
C GLN A 142 -14.17 4.02 0.95
N TRP A 143 -13.34 3.41 0.12
CA TRP A 143 -12.55 2.23 0.45
C TRP A 143 -11.17 2.61 0.96
N THR A 144 -10.78 2.07 2.11
CA THR A 144 -9.55 2.46 2.81
C THR A 144 -8.30 2.31 1.94
N TYR A 145 -8.10 1.15 1.34
CA TYR A 145 -6.87 0.89 0.58
C TYR A 145 -6.85 1.61 -0.77
N HIS A 146 -8.01 1.80 -1.39
CA HIS A 146 -8.12 2.55 -2.64
C HIS A 146 -7.89 4.05 -2.40
N ALA A 147 -8.42 4.59 -1.29
CA ALA A 147 -8.16 5.98 -0.89
C ALA A 147 -6.66 6.25 -0.69
N ARG A 148 -5.93 5.29 -0.09
CA ARG A 148 -4.47 5.38 0.06
C ARG A 148 -3.77 5.41 -1.29
N LEU A 149 -4.19 4.56 -2.22
CA LEU A 149 -3.62 4.47 -3.56
C LEU A 149 -3.78 5.78 -4.35
N TYR A 150 -4.96 6.41 -4.27
CA TYR A 150 -5.19 7.74 -4.86
C TYR A 150 -4.29 8.80 -4.24
N SER A 151 -4.14 8.75 -2.90
CA SER A 151 -3.28 9.68 -2.18
C SER A 151 -1.81 9.50 -2.55
N ALA A 152 -1.35 8.26 -2.69
CA ALA A 152 0.00 7.95 -3.15
C ALA A 152 0.23 8.42 -4.60
N ALA A 153 -0.74 8.21 -5.50
CA ALA A 153 -0.67 8.69 -6.88
C ALA A 153 -0.56 10.23 -6.94
N ARG A 154 -1.34 10.93 -6.13
CA ARG A 154 -1.25 12.40 -6.03
C ARG A 154 0.07 12.84 -5.40
N PHE A 155 0.57 12.10 -4.42
CA PHE A 155 1.84 12.41 -3.75
C PHE A 155 3.02 12.34 -4.71
N VAL A 156 3.16 11.28 -5.50
CA VAL A 156 4.28 11.14 -6.44
C VAL A 156 4.30 12.23 -7.51
N CYS A 157 3.17 12.86 -7.80
CA CYS A 157 3.09 13.97 -8.74
C CYS A 157 3.88 15.21 -8.29
N LYS A 158 4.16 15.34 -6.99
CA LYS A 158 4.94 16.46 -6.43
C LYS A 158 6.46 16.32 -6.67
N TYR A 159 6.93 15.12 -7.03
CA TYR A 159 8.35 14.82 -7.15
C TYR A 159 8.69 14.42 -8.59
N PRO A 160 9.49 15.22 -9.34
CA PRO A 160 9.75 14.97 -10.75
C PRO A 160 10.30 13.56 -11.03
N ARG A 161 11.25 13.08 -10.22
CA ARG A 161 11.95 11.79 -10.38
C ARG A 161 11.31 10.62 -9.64
N MET A 162 10.07 10.77 -9.17
CA MET A 162 9.32 9.73 -8.49
C MET A 162 8.19 9.22 -9.38
N GLN A 163 8.02 7.90 -9.46
CA GLN A 163 6.91 7.25 -10.15
C GLN A 163 6.19 6.29 -9.21
N LEU A 164 4.96 5.92 -9.59
CA LEU A 164 4.18 4.92 -8.87
C LEU A 164 4.10 3.64 -9.71
N VAL A 165 4.39 2.51 -9.08
CA VAL A 165 4.14 1.17 -9.63
C VAL A 165 3.04 0.52 -8.79
N GLN A 166 1.90 0.27 -9.42
CA GLN A 166 0.75 -0.36 -8.77
C GLN A 166 0.83 -1.87 -8.90
N LEU A 167 0.79 -2.57 -7.75
CA LEU A 167 0.64 -4.03 -7.70
C LEU A 167 -0.84 -4.39 -7.59
N VAL A 168 -1.26 -5.39 -8.35
CA VAL A 168 -2.63 -5.93 -8.36
C VAL A 168 -2.54 -7.45 -8.34
N SER A 169 -3.20 -8.10 -7.37
CA SER A 169 -3.19 -9.55 -7.24
C SER A 169 -4.31 -10.21 -8.04
N PHE A 170 -5.49 -9.62 -8.07
CA PHE A 170 -6.65 -10.16 -8.78
C PHE A 170 -7.46 -9.03 -9.40
N GLY A 171 -8.26 -9.36 -10.41
CA GLY A 171 -9.14 -8.39 -11.06
C GLY A 171 -10.50 -8.37 -10.39
N CYS A 172 -10.81 -7.35 -9.60
CA CYS A 172 -12.18 -7.08 -9.14
C CYS A 172 -12.67 -5.74 -9.72
N GLY A 173 -13.98 -5.52 -9.70
CA GLY A 173 -14.57 -4.29 -10.25
C GLY A 173 -14.04 -3.02 -9.56
N ILE A 174 -13.77 -3.09 -8.27
CA ILE A 174 -13.21 -1.96 -7.51
C ILE A 174 -11.77 -1.66 -7.96
N ASP A 175 -10.95 -2.68 -8.21
CA ASP A 175 -9.58 -2.50 -8.70
C ASP A 175 -9.56 -1.91 -10.12
N ALA A 176 -10.54 -2.24 -10.96
CA ALA A 176 -10.67 -1.64 -12.29
C ALA A 176 -10.94 -0.13 -12.18
N ILE A 177 -11.93 0.28 -11.38
CA ILE A 177 -12.25 1.70 -11.15
C ILE A 177 -11.05 2.42 -10.53
N THR A 178 -10.40 1.80 -9.56
CA THR A 178 -9.22 2.37 -8.90
C THR A 178 -8.06 2.54 -9.87
N GLY A 179 -7.82 1.55 -10.72
CA GLY A 179 -6.77 1.63 -11.74
C GLY A 179 -6.98 2.77 -12.73
N ASP A 180 -8.23 3.01 -13.13
CA ASP A 180 -8.57 4.12 -14.03
C ASP A 180 -8.38 5.48 -13.35
N GLU A 181 -8.82 5.65 -12.11
CA GLU A 181 -8.63 6.90 -11.35
C GLU A 181 -7.14 7.19 -11.11
N VAL A 182 -6.36 6.18 -10.69
CA VAL A 182 -4.90 6.31 -10.51
C VAL A 182 -4.20 6.69 -11.82
N ARG A 183 -4.60 6.06 -12.93
CA ARG A 183 -4.09 6.39 -14.27
C ARG A 183 -4.37 7.83 -14.64
N ASP A 184 -5.59 8.29 -14.40
CA ASP A 184 -6.00 9.67 -14.69
C ASP A 184 -5.19 10.67 -13.85
N ILE A 185 -5.06 10.44 -12.54
CA ILE A 185 -4.25 11.29 -11.65
C ILE A 185 -2.81 11.38 -12.17
N LEU A 186 -2.20 10.26 -12.49
CA LEU A 186 -0.81 10.23 -12.94
C LEU A 186 -0.63 10.90 -14.31
N ARG A 187 -1.49 10.57 -15.29
CA ARG A 187 -1.39 11.12 -16.65
C ARG A 187 -1.58 12.63 -16.71
N GLN A 188 -2.54 13.17 -15.96
CA GLN A 188 -2.78 14.60 -15.88
C GLN A 188 -1.58 15.38 -15.34
N ASN A 189 -0.70 14.71 -14.62
CA ASN A 189 0.52 15.29 -14.04
C ASN A 189 1.81 14.81 -14.74
N GLY A 190 1.71 14.33 -15.98
CA GLY A 190 2.86 13.90 -16.77
C GLY A 190 3.58 12.65 -16.26
N LYS A 191 2.98 11.90 -15.34
CA LYS A 191 3.55 10.67 -14.79
C LYS A 191 3.24 9.44 -15.65
N ILE A 192 4.06 8.41 -15.50
CA ILE A 192 3.87 7.13 -16.19
C ILE A 192 3.02 6.23 -15.31
N TYR A 193 1.91 5.73 -15.84
CA TYR A 193 1.13 4.72 -15.15
C TYR A 193 1.68 3.33 -15.42
N THR A 194 2.12 2.65 -14.37
CA THR A 194 2.61 1.27 -14.44
C THR A 194 1.85 0.40 -13.46
N GLN A 195 1.12 -0.58 -13.98
CA GLN A 195 0.39 -1.58 -13.20
C GLN A 195 0.99 -2.96 -13.47
N LEU A 196 1.26 -3.71 -12.41
CA LEU A 196 1.77 -5.07 -12.47
C LEU A 196 0.76 -6.01 -11.83
N LYS A 197 0.30 -6.99 -12.58
CA LYS A 197 -0.50 -8.09 -12.07
C LYS A 197 0.44 -9.16 -11.53
N ILE A 198 0.29 -9.51 -10.25
CA ILE A 198 1.19 -10.39 -9.51
C ILE A 198 0.46 -11.57 -8.87
N ASP A 199 -0.65 -12.03 -9.47
CA ASP A 199 -1.33 -13.23 -8.96
C ASP A 199 -0.38 -14.45 -8.92
N GLU A 200 -0.81 -15.62 -9.24
CA GLU A 200 -0.03 -16.87 -9.28
C GLU A 200 1.12 -16.82 -10.31
N VAL A 201 1.93 -15.76 -10.26
CA VAL A 201 3.02 -15.54 -11.20
C VAL A 201 4.20 -16.44 -10.85
N THR A 202 4.43 -17.46 -11.63
CA THR A 202 5.62 -18.31 -11.54
C THR A 202 6.84 -17.72 -12.27
N ASN A 203 6.62 -16.77 -13.20
CA ASN A 203 7.68 -16.17 -14.03
C ASN A 203 7.57 -14.65 -14.07
N LEU A 204 8.56 -13.98 -13.52
CA LEU A 204 8.67 -12.51 -13.49
C LEU A 204 9.22 -11.90 -14.80
N GLY A 205 9.39 -12.65 -15.87
CA GLY A 205 9.97 -12.14 -17.13
C GLY A 205 9.24 -10.92 -17.65
N ALA A 206 7.92 -10.99 -17.80
CA ALA A 206 7.09 -9.89 -18.27
C ALA A 206 7.14 -8.67 -17.31
N VAL A 207 7.14 -8.91 -15.99
CA VAL A 207 7.29 -7.86 -14.98
C VAL A 207 8.63 -7.14 -15.12
N LYS A 208 9.72 -7.89 -15.26
CA LYS A 208 11.08 -7.34 -15.44
C LYS A 208 11.18 -6.50 -16.71
N ILE A 209 10.58 -6.95 -17.82
CA ILE A 209 10.55 -6.18 -19.07
C ILE A 209 9.81 -4.86 -18.86
N ARG A 210 8.63 -4.87 -18.24
CA ARG A 210 7.85 -3.64 -17.97
C ARG A 210 8.62 -2.67 -17.09
N LEU A 211 9.30 -3.14 -16.05
CA LEU A 211 10.08 -2.28 -15.16
C LEU A 211 11.33 -1.69 -15.84
N ARG A 212 11.99 -2.45 -16.72
CA ARG A 212 13.07 -1.93 -17.56
C ARG A 212 12.56 -0.88 -18.54
N SER A 213 11.40 -1.10 -19.16
CA SER A 213 10.76 -0.12 -20.04
C SER A 213 10.39 1.16 -19.29
N LEU A 214 9.87 1.04 -18.07
CA LEU A 214 9.61 2.20 -17.20
C LEU A 214 10.89 2.99 -16.97
N LYS A 215 12.01 2.33 -16.58
CA LYS A 215 13.30 2.99 -16.38
C LYS A 215 13.78 3.70 -17.64
N ALA A 216 13.74 3.03 -18.79
CA ALA A 216 14.15 3.60 -20.06
C ALA A 216 13.33 4.85 -20.42
N THR A 217 12.02 4.79 -20.23
CA THR A 217 11.13 5.94 -20.48
C THR A 217 11.41 7.11 -19.53
N MET A 218 11.73 6.84 -18.27
CA MET A 218 12.10 7.90 -17.31
C MET A 218 13.38 8.60 -17.75
N ILE A 219 14.43 7.85 -18.12
CA ILE A 219 15.71 8.39 -18.60
C ILE A 219 15.51 9.23 -19.86
N GLU A 220 14.71 8.74 -20.82
CA GLU A 220 14.45 9.47 -22.06
C GLU A 220 13.72 10.79 -21.82
N ARG A 221 12.72 10.80 -20.92
CA ARG A 221 12.01 12.04 -20.54
C ARG A 221 12.93 13.06 -19.86
N GLU A 222 13.85 12.61 -19.00
CA GLU A 222 14.84 13.48 -18.38
C GLU A 222 15.77 14.11 -19.42
N ARG A 223 16.24 13.34 -20.40
CA ARG A 223 17.05 13.85 -21.51
C ARG A 223 16.32 14.89 -22.37
N GLN A 224 15.05 14.60 -22.70
CA GLN A 224 14.23 15.52 -23.48
C GLN A 224 13.95 16.82 -22.71
N GLY A 225 13.68 16.75 -21.41
CA GLY A 225 13.52 17.91 -20.55
C GLY A 225 14.77 18.77 -20.52
N ALA A 226 15.93 18.18 -20.27
CA ALA A 226 17.21 18.91 -20.26
C ALA A 226 17.54 19.57 -21.61
N GLN A 227 17.23 18.91 -22.73
CA GLN A 227 17.42 19.50 -24.07
C GLN A 227 16.49 20.68 -24.34
N GLN A 228 15.24 20.64 -23.82
CA GLN A 228 14.29 21.74 -23.96
C GLN A 228 14.70 22.96 -23.13
N GLU A 229 15.20 22.73 -21.92
CA GLU A 229 15.73 23.80 -21.08
C GLU A 229 16.95 24.48 -21.73
N ALA A 230 17.93 23.70 -22.15
CA ALA A 230 19.11 24.22 -22.85
C ALA A 230 18.77 25.04 -24.12
N ARG A 231 17.72 24.67 -24.84
CA ARG A 231 17.23 25.43 -26.00
C ARG A 231 16.53 26.74 -25.63
N LYS A 232 15.93 26.83 -24.45
CA LYS A 232 15.31 28.06 -23.95
C LYS A 232 16.36 29.06 -23.47
N ASP A 233 17.40 28.58 -22.82
CA ASP A 233 18.50 29.39 -22.30
C ASP A 233 19.42 29.93 -23.43
N ALA A 234 19.40 29.27 -24.60
CA ALA A 234 20.15 29.69 -25.78
C ALA A 234 19.41 30.69 -26.68
N ARG A 235 18.20 31.15 -26.31
CA ARG A 235 17.38 32.17 -26.99
C ARG A 235 17.30 33.43 -26.20
#